data_6bf8fbe5c375f0e1bb5402b6097baeb8
#
_entry.id   6bf8fbe5c375f0e1bb5402b6097baeb8
#
_cell.length_a   1.000
_cell.length_b   1.000
_cell.length_c   1.000
_cell.angle_alpha   90.00
_cell.angle_beta   90.00
_cell.angle_gamma   90.00
#
_symmetry.space_group_name_H-M   'P 1'
#
loop_
_entity.id
_entity.type
_entity.pdbx_description
1 polymer ?
#
loop_
_entity_poly.entity_id
_entity_poly.type
_entity_poly.pdbx_seq_one_letter_code
_entity_poly.pdbx_strand_id
1 'polypeptide(L)'
;MIYTDSYTYMPDLTTPRLLLRRLAMRDAADIYHYSRDVEVARHVLWEAHRSISDSRAYLRYMLRRYRSHEPASWGIEWRQTGQIIGTIGFMWIQSDNSAAEVGYSLSRDFWNRGIMTEALKAVIGHGFGSMNLNRIEAQHETTNPASGAVMRKCGMVHEGTLRQRLYNK
;
A
#
# COMPACT_ATOMS: atom_id res chain seq x y z
N MET A 1 -15.80 23.69 -0.42
CA MET A 1 -15.69 22.36 0.16
C MET A 1 -14.79 21.56 -0.77
N ILE A 2 -13.46 21.62 -0.50
CA ILE A 2 -12.39 21.33 -1.48
C ILE A 2 -11.55 20.13 -0.99
N TYR A 3 -12.20 19.10 -0.43
CA TYR A 3 -11.45 17.97 0.15
C TYR A 3 -11.31 16.75 -0.75
N THR A 4 -12.12 16.61 -1.78
CA THR A 4 -12.13 15.39 -2.62
C THR A 4 -10.93 15.30 -3.55
N ASP A 5 -10.50 16.38 -4.16
CA ASP A 5 -9.45 16.31 -5.18
C ASP A 5 -8.04 16.17 -4.58
N SER A 6 -7.75 16.80 -3.43
CA SER A 6 -6.43 16.68 -2.81
C SER A 6 -6.17 15.32 -2.18
N TYR A 7 -7.20 14.64 -1.68
CA TYR A 7 -7.06 13.32 -1.06
C TYR A 7 -6.95 12.17 -2.05
N THR A 8 -7.41 12.36 -3.27
CA THR A 8 -7.45 11.31 -4.29
C THR A 8 -6.48 11.56 -5.44
N TYR A 9 -5.80 12.70 -5.42
CA TYR A 9 -4.70 12.95 -6.34
C TYR A 9 -3.51 12.09 -5.95
N MET A 10 -3.18 11.15 -6.83
CA MET A 10 -2.07 10.22 -6.66
C MET A 10 -0.97 10.55 -7.68
N PRO A 11 -0.04 11.46 -7.35
CA PRO A 11 1.11 11.74 -8.19
C PRO A 11 2.12 10.58 -8.12
N ASP A 12 3.03 10.53 -9.06
CA ASP A 12 4.20 9.68 -8.95
C ASP A 12 5.10 10.19 -7.81
N LEU A 13 5.52 9.28 -6.93
CA LEU A 13 6.46 9.59 -5.85
C LEU A 13 7.77 8.87 -6.13
N THR A 14 8.83 9.64 -6.35
CA THR A 14 10.16 9.11 -6.65
C THR A 14 11.04 9.08 -5.40
N THR A 15 11.70 7.96 -5.17
CA THR A 15 12.68 7.77 -4.10
C THR A 15 14.02 7.30 -4.71
N PRO A 16 15.10 7.13 -3.92
CA PRO A 16 16.36 6.64 -4.48
C PRO A 16 16.25 5.34 -5.26
N ARG A 17 15.45 4.36 -4.81
CA ARG A 17 15.34 3.05 -5.44
C ARG A 17 13.98 2.76 -6.09
N LEU A 18 12.94 3.55 -5.77
CA LEU A 18 11.55 3.24 -6.11
C LEU A 18 10.91 4.37 -6.93
N LEU A 19 9.95 3.98 -7.75
CA LEU A 19 8.93 4.85 -8.31
C LEU A 19 7.56 4.33 -7.86
N LEU A 20 6.87 5.09 -7.03
CA LEU A 20 5.49 4.80 -6.67
C LEU A 20 4.60 5.45 -7.72
N ARG A 21 3.95 4.66 -8.56
CA ARG A 21 3.11 5.13 -9.66
C ARG A 21 1.75 4.42 -9.68
N ARG A 22 0.80 4.97 -10.39
CA ARG A 22 -0.46 4.26 -10.64
C ARG A 22 -0.20 2.95 -11.38
N LEU A 23 -0.94 1.92 -10.99
CA LEU A 23 -0.94 0.63 -11.65
C LEU A 23 -1.64 0.71 -13.02
N ALA A 24 -1.24 -0.18 -13.92
CA ALA A 24 -1.83 -0.34 -15.26
C ALA A 24 -2.06 -1.83 -15.57
N MET A 25 -2.88 -2.13 -16.57
CA MET A 25 -3.15 -3.54 -16.94
C MET A 25 -1.90 -4.31 -17.37
N ARG A 26 -0.87 -3.62 -17.88
CA ARG A 26 0.43 -4.20 -18.23
C ARG A 26 1.18 -4.80 -17.03
N ASP A 27 0.84 -4.37 -15.81
CA ASP A 27 1.51 -4.82 -14.58
C ASP A 27 0.98 -6.19 -14.09
N ALA A 28 0.06 -6.82 -14.82
CA ALA A 28 -0.61 -8.05 -14.39
C ALA A 28 0.37 -9.20 -14.07
N ALA A 29 1.43 -9.37 -14.87
CA ALA A 29 2.41 -10.41 -14.66
C ALA A 29 3.22 -10.18 -13.38
N ASP A 30 3.63 -8.94 -13.12
CA ASP A 30 4.37 -8.56 -11.92
C ASP A 30 3.52 -8.71 -10.66
N ILE A 31 2.26 -8.24 -10.70
CA ILE A 31 1.30 -8.44 -9.61
C ILE A 31 1.11 -9.93 -9.34
N TYR A 32 0.91 -10.76 -10.38
CA TYR A 32 0.75 -12.20 -10.21
C TYR A 32 1.99 -12.85 -9.61
N HIS A 33 3.18 -12.43 -10.02
CA HIS A 33 4.44 -13.00 -9.56
C HIS A 33 4.54 -13.02 -8.03
N TYR A 34 4.24 -11.90 -7.36
CA TYR A 34 4.34 -11.84 -5.90
C TYR A 34 3.03 -12.19 -5.19
N SER A 35 1.86 -11.92 -5.79
CA SER A 35 0.57 -12.16 -5.12
C SER A 35 0.19 -13.64 -5.07
N ARG A 36 0.78 -14.50 -5.88
CA ARG A 36 0.61 -15.96 -5.79
C ARG A 36 1.36 -16.59 -4.61
N ASP A 37 2.31 -15.86 -4.02
CA ASP A 37 3.08 -16.33 -2.88
C ASP A 37 2.20 -16.30 -1.62
N VAL A 38 1.95 -17.47 -1.03
CA VAL A 38 1.11 -17.61 0.17
C VAL A 38 1.71 -16.88 1.37
N GLU A 39 3.02 -16.74 1.44
CA GLU A 39 3.67 -15.99 2.53
C GLU A 39 3.41 -14.48 2.42
N VAL A 40 3.34 -13.94 1.20
CA VAL A 40 2.95 -12.55 0.96
C VAL A 40 1.49 -12.34 1.34
N ALA A 41 0.62 -13.28 0.99
CA ALA A 41 -0.81 -13.20 1.29
C ALA A 41 -1.15 -13.52 2.75
N ARG A 42 -0.23 -14.07 3.53
CA ARG A 42 -0.50 -14.61 4.88
C ARG A 42 -1.16 -13.62 5.83
N HIS A 43 -0.71 -12.37 5.84
CA HIS A 43 -1.11 -11.34 6.82
C HIS A 43 -1.93 -10.20 6.20
N VAL A 44 -2.39 -10.36 4.97
CA VAL A 44 -3.26 -9.40 4.29
C VAL A 44 -4.67 -9.94 4.14
N LEU A 45 -5.64 -9.08 3.85
CA LEU A 45 -7.05 -9.47 3.79
C LEU A 45 -7.45 -10.16 2.48
N TRP A 46 -6.54 -10.23 1.49
CA TRP A 46 -6.79 -10.91 0.22
C TRP A 46 -6.14 -12.29 0.19
N GLU A 47 -6.73 -13.20 -0.60
CA GLU A 47 -6.20 -14.55 -0.83
C GLU A 47 -5.07 -14.54 -1.87
N ALA A 48 -4.11 -15.44 -1.73
CA ALA A 48 -3.08 -15.63 -2.75
C ALA A 48 -3.72 -15.85 -4.13
N HIS A 49 -3.23 -15.15 -5.13
CA HIS A 49 -3.77 -15.25 -6.49
C HIS A 49 -3.50 -16.63 -7.07
N ARG A 50 -4.54 -17.28 -7.56
CA ARG A 50 -4.47 -18.63 -8.14
C ARG A 50 -4.11 -18.59 -9.62
N SER A 51 -4.41 -17.47 -10.28
CA SER A 51 -4.14 -17.27 -11.70
C SER A 51 -3.87 -15.79 -11.99
N ILE A 52 -3.33 -15.52 -13.18
CA ILE A 52 -3.15 -14.15 -13.66
C ILE A 52 -4.51 -13.41 -13.83
N SER A 53 -5.61 -14.14 -13.95
CA SER A 53 -6.95 -13.55 -13.98
C SER A 53 -7.31 -12.83 -12.69
N ASP A 54 -6.85 -13.34 -11.54
CA ASP A 54 -7.06 -12.69 -10.24
C ASP A 54 -6.30 -11.37 -10.18
N SER A 55 -5.05 -11.36 -10.67
CA SER A 55 -4.26 -10.14 -10.78
C SER A 55 -4.90 -9.12 -11.72
N ARG A 56 -5.45 -9.56 -12.85
CA ARG A 56 -6.18 -8.69 -13.76
C ARG A 56 -7.47 -8.14 -13.12
N ALA A 57 -8.17 -8.95 -12.33
CA ALA A 57 -9.34 -8.51 -11.58
C ALA A 57 -8.98 -7.43 -10.55
N TYR A 58 -7.90 -7.64 -9.81
CA TYR A 58 -7.35 -6.64 -8.89
C TYR A 58 -6.98 -5.33 -9.61
N LEU A 59 -6.29 -5.41 -10.75
CA LEU A 59 -5.94 -4.23 -11.53
C LEU A 59 -7.18 -3.49 -12.04
N ARG A 60 -8.21 -4.19 -12.55
CA ARG A 60 -9.48 -3.55 -12.92
C ARG A 60 -10.14 -2.84 -11.75
N TYR A 61 -10.08 -3.44 -10.55
CA TYR A 61 -10.56 -2.81 -9.33
C TYR A 61 -9.78 -1.52 -9.02
N MET A 62 -8.45 -1.54 -9.06
CA MET A 62 -7.63 -0.34 -8.84
C MET A 62 -7.89 0.75 -9.89
N LEU A 63 -7.96 0.39 -11.17
CA LEU A 63 -8.25 1.35 -12.24
C LEU A 63 -9.63 2.00 -12.07
N ARG A 64 -10.62 1.27 -11.56
CA ARG A 64 -11.93 1.82 -11.24
C ARG A 64 -11.81 2.84 -10.10
N ARG A 65 -11.10 2.50 -9.01
CA ARG A 65 -10.88 3.41 -7.88
C ARG A 65 -10.19 4.70 -8.30
N TYR A 66 -9.17 4.62 -9.17
CA TYR A 66 -8.52 5.82 -9.71
C TYR A 66 -9.51 6.72 -10.47
N ARG A 67 -10.41 6.13 -11.26
CA ARG A 67 -11.43 6.89 -12.01
C ARG A 67 -12.53 7.47 -11.14
N SER A 68 -12.89 6.78 -10.08
CA SER A 68 -13.93 7.22 -9.13
C SER A 68 -13.39 8.12 -8.03
N HIS A 69 -12.12 8.53 -8.09
CA HIS A 69 -11.48 9.34 -7.06
C HIS A 69 -11.63 8.75 -5.64
N GLU A 70 -11.50 7.43 -5.54
CA GLU A 70 -11.51 6.71 -4.27
C GLU A 70 -10.09 6.47 -3.77
N PRO A 71 -9.90 6.29 -2.44
CA PRO A 71 -8.60 5.86 -1.90
C PRO A 71 -8.08 4.63 -2.61
N ALA A 72 -6.85 4.64 -3.04
CA ALA A 72 -6.26 3.58 -3.86
C ALA A 72 -4.77 3.37 -3.53
N SER A 73 -4.15 2.39 -4.18
CA SER A 73 -2.74 2.08 -3.98
C SER A 73 -1.88 2.47 -5.18
N TRP A 74 -0.65 2.92 -4.89
CA TRP A 74 0.43 2.95 -5.86
C TRP A 74 1.01 1.56 -6.06
N GLY A 75 1.45 1.25 -7.27
CA GLY A 75 2.41 0.19 -7.52
C GLY A 75 3.79 0.66 -7.10
N ILE A 76 4.54 -0.20 -6.40
CA ILE A 76 5.93 0.03 -6.06
C ILE A 76 6.78 -0.51 -7.21
N GLU A 77 7.28 0.36 -8.06
CA GLU A 77 8.18 -0.01 -9.15
C GLU A 77 9.63 0.02 -8.67
N TRP A 78 10.35 -1.07 -8.90
CA TRP A 78 11.78 -1.14 -8.70
C TRP A 78 12.48 -0.44 -9.87
N ARG A 79 13.05 0.74 -9.63
CA ARG A 79 13.57 1.63 -10.70
C ARG A 79 14.65 0.99 -11.57
N GLN A 80 15.40 0.03 -11.01
CA GLN A 80 16.47 -0.64 -11.75
C GLN A 80 15.94 -1.52 -12.89
N THR A 81 14.75 -2.09 -12.74
CA THR A 81 14.18 -3.05 -13.71
C THR A 81 12.86 -2.59 -14.31
N GLY A 82 12.17 -1.62 -13.72
CA GLY A 82 10.81 -1.23 -14.09
C GLY A 82 9.72 -2.20 -13.62
N GLN A 83 10.07 -3.21 -12.82
CA GLN A 83 9.14 -4.22 -12.33
C GLN A 83 8.33 -3.69 -11.13
N ILE A 84 7.03 -4.01 -11.10
CA ILE A 84 6.21 -3.81 -9.90
C ILE A 84 6.50 -4.92 -8.90
N ILE A 85 6.99 -4.54 -7.74
CA ILE A 85 7.42 -5.45 -6.67
C ILE A 85 6.50 -5.46 -5.45
N GLY A 86 5.48 -4.63 -5.44
CA GLY A 86 4.52 -4.52 -4.35
C GLY A 86 3.54 -3.39 -4.57
N THR A 87 2.71 -3.14 -3.58
CA THR A 87 1.76 -2.03 -3.56
C THR A 87 1.73 -1.35 -2.21
N ILE A 88 1.43 -0.06 -2.18
CA ILE A 88 1.22 0.74 -0.98
C ILE A 88 0.19 1.81 -1.26
N GLY A 89 -0.72 2.09 -0.32
CA GLY A 89 -1.71 3.14 -0.52
C GLY A 89 -2.63 3.33 0.67
N PHE A 90 -3.55 4.27 0.54
CA PHE A 90 -4.55 4.53 1.55
C PHE A 90 -5.74 3.58 1.38
N MET A 91 -6.03 2.83 2.44
CA MET A 91 -7.16 1.88 2.49
C MET A 91 -8.48 2.63 2.63
N TRP A 92 -8.47 3.66 3.46
CA TRP A 92 -9.55 4.62 3.62
C TRP A 92 -8.98 6.01 3.94
N ILE A 93 -9.79 7.04 3.67
CA ILE A 93 -9.52 8.44 4.01
C ILE A 93 -10.79 9.01 4.63
N GLN A 94 -10.68 9.59 5.80
CA GLN A 94 -11.76 10.23 6.52
C GLN A 94 -11.54 11.75 6.50
N SER A 95 -12.27 12.44 5.63
CA SER A 95 -12.11 13.88 5.39
C SER A 95 -12.37 14.73 6.64
N ASP A 96 -13.41 14.37 7.42
CA ASP A 96 -13.83 15.15 8.59
C ASP A 96 -12.74 15.24 9.66
N ASN A 97 -11.88 14.24 9.76
CA ASN A 97 -10.77 14.20 10.71
C ASN A 97 -9.41 14.38 10.04
N SER A 98 -9.37 14.55 8.74
CA SER A 98 -8.12 14.55 7.95
C SER A 98 -7.23 13.37 8.32
N ALA A 99 -7.82 12.17 8.38
CA ALA A 99 -7.17 10.93 8.79
C ALA A 99 -7.21 9.89 7.67
N ALA A 100 -6.20 9.05 7.61
CA ALA A 100 -6.13 7.95 6.64
C ALA A 100 -5.44 6.73 7.24
N GLU A 101 -5.79 5.54 6.73
CA GLU A 101 -5.08 4.30 7.01
C GLU A 101 -4.25 3.89 5.79
N VAL A 102 -2.97 3.62 6.01
CA VAL A 102 -2.08 3.10 4.98
C VAL A 102 -1.95 1.59 5.10
N GLY A 103 -2.00 0.90 3.95
CA GLY A 103 -1.75 -0.53 3.84
C GLY A 103 -0.76 -0.82 2.72
N TYR A 104 -0.04 -1.95 2.83
CA TYR A 104 0.99 -2.32 1.87
C TYR A 104 1.23 -3.82 1.80
N SER A 105 1.79 -4.25 0.67
CA SER A 105 2.33 -5.59 0.46
C SER A 105 3.58 -5.51 -0.40
N LEU A 106 4.50 -6.46 -0.24
CA LEU A 106 5.79 -6.49 -0.93
C LEU A 106 6.16 -7.91 -1.31
N SER A 107 6.68 -8.09 -2.53
CA SER A 107 7.29 -9.33 -2.96
C SER A 107 8.33 -9.82 -1.95
N ARG A 108 8.30 -11.13 -1.65
CA ARG A 108 9.21 -11.76 -0.70
C ARG A 108 10.69 -11.58 -1.08
N ASP A 109 11.00 -11.55 -2.36
CA ASP A 109 12.35 -11.34 -2.87
C ASP A 109 12.97 -10.00 -2.46
N PHE A 110 12.14 -9.06 -2.02
CA PHE A 110 12.54 -7.71 -1.61
C PHE A 110 12.40 -7.47 -0.09
N TRP A 111 12.06 -8.49 0.70
CA TRP A 111 11.96 -8.37 2.15
C TRP A 111 13.34 -8.11 2.79
N ASN A 112 13.33 -7.52 3.97
CA ASN A 112 14.52 -7.22 4.78
C ASN A 112 15.59 -6.36 4.09
N ARG A 113 15.18 -5.56 3.10
CA ARG A 113 16.06 -4.67 2.33
C ARG A 113 15.74 -3.18 2.52
N GLY A 114 14.86 -2.86 3.46
CA GLY A 114 14.41 -1.49 3.74
C GLY A 114 13.50 -0.88 2.66
N ILE A 115 13.03 -1.69 1.71
CA ILE A 115 12.20 -1.23 0.58
C ILE A 115 10.87 -0.66 1.06
N MET A 116 10.15 -1.40 1.92
CA MET A 116 8.85 -0.93 2.40
C MET A 116 9.00 0.29 3.31
N THR A 117 10.06 0.37 4.11
CA THR A 117 10.37 1.56 4.91
C THR A 117 10.56 2.79 4.01
N GLU A 118 11.27 2.64 2.89
CA GLU A 118 11.48 3.71 1.91
C GLU A 118 10.16 4.14 1.27
N ALA A 119 9.33 3.19 0.83
CA ALA A 119 8.02 3.44 0.24
C ALA A 119 7.07 4.13 1.23
N LEU A 120 6.98 3.62 2.46
CA LEU A 120 6.08 4.16 3.49
C LEU A 120 6.48 5.59 3.90
N LYS A 121 7.76 5.90 4.01
CA LYS A 121 8.21 7.28 4.25
C LYS A 121 7.78 8.24 3.16
N ALA A 122 7.84 7.84 1.90
CA ALA A 122 7.39 8.66 0.78
C ALA A 122 5.87 8.92 0.84
N VAL A 123 5.07 7.89 1.15
CA VAL A 123 3.61 8.00 1.28
C VAL A 123 3.22 8.85 2.49
N ILE A 124 3.88 8.69 3.64
CA ILE A 124 3.67 9.52 4.82
C ILE A 124 4.00 11.00 4.52
N GLY A 125 5.13 11.24 3.85
CA GLY A 125 5.52 12.60 3.44
C GLY A 125 4.50 13.25 2.51
N HIS A 126 3.96 12.49 1.54
CA HIS A 126 2.89 12.95 0.67
C HIS A 126 1.59 13.22 1.44
N GLY A 127 1.22 12.32 2.35
CA GLY A 127 0.00 12.45 3.15
C GLY A 127 0.00 13.70 4.04
N PHE A 128 1.06 13.94 4.78
CA PHE A 128 1.16 15.14 5.62
C PHE A 128 1.46 16.41 4.81
N GLY A 129 2.27 16.32 3.77
CA GLY A 129 2.67 17.50 2.98
C GLY A 129 1.60 17.94 1.98
N SER A 130 1.31 17.10 1.00
CA SER A 130 0.43 17.48 -0.13
C SER A 130 -1.05 17.27 0.16
N MET A 131 -1.39 16.21 0.92
CA MET A 131 -2.79 15.93 1.29
C MET A 131 -3.22 16.67 2.56
N ASN A 132 -2.29 17.27 3.29
CA ASN A 132 -2.56 17.96 4.55
C ASN A 132 -3.33 17.12 5.57
N LEU A 133 -3.00 15.82 5.63
CA LEU A 133 -3.57 14.93 6.64
C LEU A 133 -3.09 15.32 8.04
N ASN A 134 -3.96 15.17 9.03
CA ASN A 134 -3.63 15.34 10.45
C ASN A 134 -3.13 14.02 11.07
N ARG A 135 -3.60 12.87 10.55
CA ARG A 135 -3.30 11.56 11.09
C ARG A 135 -3.13 10.52 9.98
N ILE A 136 -2.07 9.72 10.08
CA ILE A 136 -1.90 8.52 9.26
C ILE A 136 -1.71 7.35 10.22
N GLU A 137 -2.56 6.34 10.08
CA GLU A 137 -2.49 5.12 10.88
C GLU A 137 -2.26 3.89 10.00
N ALA A 138 -1.85 2.80 10.63
CA ALA A 138 -1.67 1.51 9.98
C ALA A 138 -1.94 0.40 10.99
N GLN A 139 -2.30 -0.77 10.51
CA GLN A 139 -2.54 -1.95 11.32
C GLN A 139 -1.64 -3.10 10.89
N HIS A 140 -1.26 -3.94 11.82
CA HIS A 140 -0.63 -5.22 11.52
C HIS A 140 -1.10 -6.28 12.52
N GLU A 141 -1.06 -7.53 12.10
CA GLU A 141 -1.31 -8.65 13.00
C GLU A 141 -0.16 -8.78 14.01
N THR A 142 -0.48 -9.21 15.23
CA THR A 142 0.53 -9.46 16.27
C THR A 142 1.55 -10.53 15.85
N THR A 143 1.13 -11.42 14.95
CA THR A 143 1.97 -12.47 14.35
C THR A 143 2.83 -11.97 13.18
N ASN A 144 2.70 -10.70 12.80
CA ASN A 144 3.52 -10.05 11.75
C ASN A 144 4.39 -8.92 12.32
N PRO A 145 5.41 -9.23 13.12
CA PRO A 145 6.27 -8.19 13.72
C PRO A 145 7.09 -7.40 12.70
N ALA A 146 7.32 -7.97 11.51
CA ALA A 146 8.05 -7.29 10.44
C ALA A 146 7.32 -6.04 9.95
N SER A 147 5.99 -6.11 9.77
CA SER A 147 5.17 -4.95 9.41
C SER A 147 5.22 -3.86 10.49
N GLY A 148 5.10 -4.24 11.77
CA GLY A 148 5.26 -3.31 12.88
C GLY A 148 6.64 -2.66 12.95
N ALA A 149 7.69 -3.38 12.59
CA ALA A 149 9.04 -2.84 12.52
C ALA A 149 9.18 -1.77 11.43
N VAL A 150 8.57 -1.98 10.27
CA VAL A 150 8.51 -0.97 9.19
C VAL A 150 7.81 0.30 9.68
N MET A 151 6.67 0.17 10.34
CA MET A 151 5.91 1.29 10.89
C MET A 151 6.75 2.11 11.88
N ARG A 152 7.40 1.45 12.85
CA ARG A 152 8.26 2.12 13.82
C ARG A 152 9.44 2.85 13.16
N LYS A 153 10.08 2.26 12.15
CA LYS A 153 11.17 2.90 11.39
C LYS A 153 10.72 4.14 10.62
N CYS A 154 9.42 4.26 10.36
CA CYS A 154 8.82 5.44 9.74
C CYS A 154 8.30 6.47 10.77
N GLY A 155 8.56 6.27 12.07
CA GLY A 155 8.16 7.18 13.13
C GLY A 155 6.71 6.97 13.63
N MET A 156 6.04 5.90 13.21
CA MET A 156 4.71 5.56 13.72
C MET A 156 4.82 5.01 15.15
N VAL A 157 3.90 5.43 16.01
CA VAL A 157 3.84 5.03 17.43
C VAL A 157 2.78 3.95 17.59
N HIS A 158 3.10 2.88 18.30
CA HIS A 158 2.14 1.84 18.64
C HIS A 158 1.18 2.36 19.71
N GLU A 159 -0.09 2.46 19.37
CA GLU A 159 -1.13 3.01 20.25
C GLU A 159 -1.91 1.92 21.01
N GLY A 160 -1.86 0.68 20.54
CA GLY A 160 -2.55 -0.40 21.22
C GLY A 160 -2.73 -1.65 20.36
N THR A 161 -3.17 -2.72 21.02
CA THR A 161 -3.52 -4.00 20.38
C THR A 161 -5.01 -4.27 20.59
N LEU A 162 -5.75 -4.37 19.50
CA LEU A 162 -7.18 -4.63 19.50
C LEU A 162 -7.43 -6.13 19.38
N ARG A 163 -8.10 -6.72 20.37
CA ARG A 163 -8.45 -8.14 20.35
C ARG A 163 -9.56 -8.39 19.34
N GLN A 164 -9.40 -9.41 18.49
CA GLN A 164 -10.44 -9.87 17.54
C GLN A 164 -11.02 -8.73 16.68
N ARG A 165 -10.18 -7.75 16.34
CA ARG A 165 -10.58 -6.54 15.57
C ARG A 165 -11.03 -6.90 14.16
N LEU A 166 -10.34 -7.86 13.52
CA LEU A 166 -10.62 -8.33 12.18
C LEU A 166 -10.69 -9.86 12.17
N TYR A 167 -11.62 -10.37 11.42
CA TYR A 167 -11.65 -11.78 11.04
C TYR A 167 -10.84 -11.93 9.76
N ASN A 168 -9.70 -12.59 9.84
CA ASN A 168 -8.80 -12.78 8.70
C ASN A 168 -8.72 -14.28 8.38
N LYS A 169 -9.34 -14.71 7.28
CA LYS A 169 -9.33 -16.06 6.67
C LYS A 169 -9.75 -17.20 7.59
#